data_3eefc830ed3f57282f8def8d145dea5a
#
_entry.id   3eefc830ed3f57282f8def8d145dea5a
#
_cell.length_a   1.000
_cell.length_b   1.000
_cell.length_c   1.000
_cell.angle_alpha   90.00
_cell.angle_beta   90.00
_cell.angle_gamma   90.00
#
_symmetry.space_group_name_H-M   'P 1'
#
loop_
_entity.id
_entity.type
_entity.pdbx_description
1 polymer ?
#
loop_
_entity_poly.entity_id
_entity_poly.type
_entity_poly.pdbx_seq_one_letter_code
_entity_poly.pdbx_strand_id
1 'polypeptide(L)'
;KAGCDKNIVVLTRPKGYVKTQEPATKLAMKYYHKYPEFAEALATRAERYNKCIAELMELKAEGKVFVFTPKTTFGVGRTEGDPVKLKRRYDYGYAHAKWAMDDLKKYLCK
;
A
#
# COMPACT_ATOMS: atom_id res chain seq x y z
N LYS A 1 11.81 -6.16 7.38
CA LYS A 1 13.24 -5.83 7.62
C LYS A 1 13.54 -5.34 9.05
N ALA A 2 12.54 -5.36 9.93
CA ALA A 2 12.72 -4.92 11.34
C ALA A 2 13.13 -6.06 12.30
N GLY A 3 13.58 -7.20 11.78
CA GLY A 3 14.01 -8.34 12.60
C GLY A 3 12.88 -9.23 13.12
N CYS A 4 11.67 -9.06 12.59
CA CYS A 4 10.52 -9.88 12.95
C CYS A 4 10.54 -11.20 12.17
N ASP A 5 10.15 -12.29 12.82
CA ASP A 5 10.09 -13.63 12.21
C ASP A 5 8.93 -13.74 11.22
N LYS A 6 7.80 -13.11 11.51
CA LYS A 6 6.61 -13.08 10.67
C LYS A 6 6.11 -11.66 10.52
N ASN A 7 5.61 -11.33 9.34
CA ASN A 7 5.11 -10.00 9.03
C ASN A 7 3.72 -10.09 8.41
N ILE A 8 2.85 -9.21 8.86
CA ILE A 8 1.52 -9.01 8.30
C ILE A 8 1.51 -7.63 7.67
N VAL A 9 1.15 -7.56 6.41
CA VAL A 9 1.11 -6.30 5.65
C VAL A 9 -0.31 -6.03 5.19
N VAL A 10 -0.78 -4.81 5.44
CA VAL A 10 -2.09 -4.34 4.98
C VAL A 10 -1.87 -3.30 3.90
N LEU A 11 -2.31 -3.61 2.70
CA LEU A 11 -2.25 -2.69 1.57
C LEU A 11 -3.56 -1.92 1.43
N THR A 12 -3.46 -0.66 1.07
CA THR A 12 -4.63 0.21 0.86
C THR A 12 -5.04 0.31 -0.60
N ARG A 13 -4.21 -0.22 -1.50
CA ARG A 13 -4.46 -0.22 -2.95
C ARG A 13 -4.68 -1.64 -3.45
N PRO A 14 -5.52 -1.81 -4.50
CA PRO A 14 -5.79 -3.12 -5.08
C PRO A 14 -4.54 -3.78 -5.66
N LYS A 15 -4.59 -5.12 -5.78
CA LYS A 15 -3.56 -5.88 -6.47
C LYS A 15 -3.43 -5.39 -7.92
N GLY A 16 -2.20 -5.25 -8.38
CA GLY A 16 -1.92 -4.76 -9.73
C GLY A 16 -1.84 -3.24 -9.86
N TYR A 17 -2.10 -2.51 -8.76
CA TYR A 17 -1.94 -1.06 -8.78
C TYR A 17 -0.48 -0.68 -9.01
N VAL A 18 -0.27 0.18 -9.99
CA VAL A 18 1.05 0.75 -10.30
C VAL A 18 0.98 2.25 -10.04
N LYS A 19 1.87 2.73 -9.19
CA LYS A 19 1.93 4.15 -8.88
C LYS A 19 2.58 4.92 -10.02
N THR A 20 1.93 5.98 -10.47
CA THR A 20 2.47 6.91 -11.47
C THR A 20 2.85 8.22 -10.82
N GLN A 21 3.73 8.98 -11.46
CA GLN A 21 4.12 10.29 -10.97
C GLN A 21 2.96 11.27 -11.14
N GLU A 22 2.52 11.86 -10.02
CA GLU A 22 1.44 12.85 -10.01
C GLU A 22 1.94 14.21 -10.55
N PRO A 23 1.08 14.97 -11.27
CA PRO A 23 1.46 16.32 -11.74
C PRO A 23 1.91 17.27 -10.61
N ALA A 24 1.28 17.16 -9.44
CA ALA A 24 1.65 17.92 -8.26
C ALA A 24 3.08 17.61 -7.78
N THR A 25 3.56 16.39 -7.98
CA THR A 25 4.93 16.00 -7.65
C THR A 25 5.95 16.73 -8.52
N LYS A 26 5.66 16.88 -9.81
CA LYS A 26 6.52 17.63 -10.73
C LYS A 26 6.65 19.09 -10.32
N LEU A 27 5.54 19.69 -9.91
CA LEU A 27 5.52 21.07 -9.41
C LEU A 27 6.30 21.20 -8.11
N ALA A 28 6.15 20.27 -7.20
CA ALA A 28 6.88 20.23 -5.93
C ALA A 28 8.39 20.09 -6.15
N MET A 29 8.81 19.22 -7.07
CA MET A 29 10.22 19.07 -7.46
C MET A 29 10.83 20.41 -7.95
N LYS A 30 10.07 21.14 -8.76
CA LYS A 30 10.47 22.43 -9.26
C LYS A 30 10.58 23.48 -8.15
N TYR A 31 9.65 23.44 -7.20
CA TYR A 31 9.65 24.33 -6.03
C TYR A 31 10.84 24.04 -5.10
N TYR A 32 11.16 22.75 -4.88
CA TYR A 32 12.22 22.32 -3.97
C TYR A 32 13.57 22.09 -4.68
N HIS A 33 13.83 22.76 -5.80
CA HIS A 33 15.08 22.59 -6.55
C HIS A 33 16.34 22.94 -5.74
N LYS A 34 16.21 23.77 -4.70
CA LYS A 34 17.30 24.10 -3.76
C LYS A 34 17.66 22.99 -2.81
N TYR A 35 16.83 21.94 -2.73
CA TYR A 35 17.03 20.75 -1.88
C TYR A 35 17.11 19.51 -2.76
N PRO A 36 18.27 19.26 -3.39
CA PRO A 36 18.37 18.23 -4.43
C PRO A 36 18.06 16.83 -3.94
N GLU A 37 18.40 16.49 -2.70
CA GLU A 37 18.08 15.18 -2.12
C GLU A 37 16.58 14.96 -1.95
N PHE A 38 15.88 15.99 -1.52
CA PHE A 38 14.42 15.94 -1.37
C PHE A 38 13.73 15.89 -2.73
N ALA A 39 14.19 16.67 -3.70
CA ALA A 39 13.67 16.65 -5.06
C ALA A 39 13.87 15.27 -5.72
N GLU A 40 15.03 14.64 -5.53
CA GLU A 40 15.30 13.28 -6.00
C GLU A 40 14.39 12.25 -5.33
N ALA A 41 14.17 12.37 -4.02
CA ALA A 41 13.25 11.49 -3.31
C ALA A 41 11.82 11.58 -3.87
N LEU A 42 11.36 12.79 -4.22
CA LEU A 42 10.06 12.99 -4.87
C LEU A 42 10.03 12.39 -6.28
N ALA A 43 11.11 12.58 -7.05
CA ALA A 43 11.21 12.07 -8.42
C ALA A 43 11.14 10.55 -8.50
N THR A 44 11.74 9.86 -7.53
CA THR A 44 11.83 8.40 -7.50
C THR A 44 10.76 7.73 -6.64
N ARG A 45 9.86 8.52 -6.07
CA ARG A 45 8.84 8.01 -5.13
C ARG A 45 7.96 6.90 -5.72
N ALA A 46 7.44 7.13 -6.92
CA ALA A 46 6.57 6.16 -7.58
C ALA A 46 7.33 4.87 -7.92
N GLU A 47 8.53 4.99 -8.44
CA GLU A 47 9.39 3.86 -8.77
C GLU A 47 9.75 3.03 -7.53
N ARG A 48 10.17 3.69 -6.46
CA ARG A 48 10.50 3.00 -5.19
C ARG A 48 9.28 2.29 -4.60
N TYR A 49 8.10 2.90 -4.67
CA TYR A 49 6.85 2.28 -4.23
C TYR A 49 6.58 1.01 -5.03
N ASN A 50 6.63 1.09 -6.35
CA ASN A 50 6.37 -0.05 -7.23
C ASN A 50 7.38 -1.19 -7.00
N LYS A 51 8.63 -0.85 -6.77
CA LYS A 51 9.69 -1.83 -6.43
C LYS A 51 9.39 -2.53 -5.10
N CYS A 52 9.00 -1.77 -4.07
CA CYS A 52 8.61 -2.35 -2.77
C CYS A 52 7.43 -3.30 -2.90
N ILE A 53 6.44 -2.97 -3.72
CA ILE A 53 5.29 -3.85 -3.95
C ILE A 53 5.72 -5.13 -4.67
N ALA A 54 6.61 -5.04 -5.66
CA ALA A 54 7.14 -6.21 -6.34
C ALA A 54 7.89 -7.16 -5.38
N GLU A 55 8.75 -6.61 -4.54
CA GLU A 55 9.46 -7.38 -3.50
C GLU A 55 8.47 -8.03 -2.52
N LEU A 56 7.44 -7.30 -2.12
CA LEU A 56 6.39 -7.82 -1.23
C LEU A 56 5.65 -9.00 -1.86
N MET A 57 5.34 -8.93 -3.15
CA MET A 57 4.66 -10.01 -3.85
C MET A 57 5.54 -11.26 -3.96
N GLU A 58 6.84 -11.09 -4.15
CA GLU A 58 7.80 -12.20 -4.11
C GLU A 58 7.82 -12.87 -2.74
N LEU A 59 7.89 -12.09 -1.68
CA LEU A 59 7.87 -12.61 -0.30
C LEU A 59 6.55 -13.31 0.03
N LYS A 60 5.44 -12.80 -0.49
CA LYS A 60 4.13 -13.44 -0.36
C LYS A 60 4.11 -14.80 -1.04
N ALA A 61 4.64 -14.90 -2.25
CA ALA A 61 4.73 -16.16 -2.99
C ALA A 61 5.59 -17.20 -2.28
N GLU A 62 6.63 -16.75 -1.56
CA GLU A 62 7.49 -17.60 -0.74
C GLU A 62 6.88 -17.97 0.62
N GLY A 63 5.72 -17.42 0.96
CA GLY A 63 5.05 -17.65 2.24
C GLY A 63 5.70 -16.96 3.45
N LYS A 64 6.54 -15.98 3.21
CA LYS A 64 7.26 -15.24 4.27
C LYS A 64 6.47 -14.08 4.87
N VAL A 65 5.44 -13.61 4.19
CA VAL A 65 4.56 -12.52 4.65
C VAL A 65 3.10 -12.86 4.39
N PHE A 66 2.22 -12.35 5.22
CA PHE A 66 0.78 -12.38 5.00
C PHE A 66 0.31 -11.00 4.56
N VAL A 67 -0.45 -10.91 3.46
CA VAL A 67 -0.85 -9.64 2.86
C VAL A 67 -2.36 -9.54 2.76
N PHE A 68 -2.92 -8.48 3.35
CA PHE A 68 -4.29 -8.06 3.11
C PHE A 68 -4.32 -7.06 1.96
N THR A 69 -5.03 -7.37 0.89
CA THR A 69 -5.15 -6.51 -0.28
C THR A 69 -6.62 -6.28 -0.61
N PRO A 70 -7.10 -5.03 -0.73
CA PRO A 70 -8.48 -4.76 -1.13
C PRO A 70 -8.68 -5.07 -2.62
N LYS A 71 -9.93 -5.39 -3.00
CA LYS A 71 -10.29 -5.59 -4.41
C LYS A 71 -10.52 -4.25 -5.12
N THR A 72 -10.93 -3.23 -4.38
CA THR A 72 -11.25 -1.90 -4.92
C THR A 72 -11.01 -0.82 -3.86
N THR A 73 -10.83 0.41 -4.32
CA THR A 73 -10.72 1.58 -3.45
C THR A 73 -12.09 2.22 -3.16
N PHE A 74 -13.18 1.72 -3.75
CA PHE A 74 -14.53 2.29 -3.65
C PHE A 74 -14.61 3.77 -4.04
N GLY A 75 -13.74 4.22 -4.95
CA GLY A 75 -13.70 5.61 -5.36
C GLY A 75 -13.15 6.58 -4.31
N VAL A 76 -12.59 6.06 -3.22
CA VAL A 76 -11.99 6.89 -2.17
C VAL A 76 -10.65 7.43 -2.67
N GLY A 77 -10.57 8.75 -2.77
CA GLY A 77 -9.36 9.46 -3.15
C GLY A 77 -8.44 9.76 -1.96
N ARG A 78 -7.36 10.46 -2.25
CA ARG A 78 -6.33 10.81 -1.25
C ARG A 78 -6.87 11.69 -0.11
N THR A 79 -7.78 12.60 -0.46
CA THR A 79 -8.36 13.58 0.46
C THR A 79 -9.88 13.44 0.55
N GLU A 80 -10.36 12.20 0.59
CA GLU A 80 -11.79 11.92 0.63
C GLU A 80 -12.43 12.42 1.92
N GLY A 81 -13.43 13.28 1.80
CA GLY A 81 -14.17 13.82 2.93
C GLY A 81 -15.60 13.28 3.09
N ASP A 82 -16.05 12.43 2.15
CA ASP A 82 -17.42 11.87 2.21
C ASP A 82 -17.48 10.75 3.25
N PRO A 83 -18.23 10.92 4.36
CA PRO A 83 -18.31 9.92 5.41
C PRO A 83 -18.95 8.61 4.96
N VAL A 84 -19.84 8.64 3.97
CA VAL A 84 -20.48 7.43 3.43
C VAL A 84 -19.47 6.55 2.71
N LYS A 85 -18.62 7.15 1.87
CA LYS A 85 -17.55 6.43 1.17
C LYS A 85 -16.51 5.86 2.13
N LEU A 86 -16.11 6.65 3.12
CA LEU A 86 -15.15 6.22 4.15
C LEU A 86 -15.69 5.07 4.98
N LYS A 87 -16.98 5.12 5.37
CA LYS A 87 -17.62 4.04 6.11
C LYS A 87 -17.70 2.77 5.29
N ARG A 88 -18.04 2.86 4.02
CA ARG A 88 -18.07 1.72 3.09
C ARG A 88 -16.73 1.01 3.01
N ARG A 89 -15.66 1.80 2.92
CA ARG A 89 -14.31 1.26 2.88
C ARG A 89 -13.92 0.60 4.19
N TYR A 90 -14.29 1.21 5.31
CA TYR A 90 -14.08 0.64 6.63
C TYR A 90 -14.80 -0.70 6.79
N ASP A 91 -16.10 -0.75 6.46
CA ASP A 91 -16.91 -1.96 6.56
C ASP A 91 -16.37 -3.08 5.68
N TYR A 92 -15.92 -2.74 4.47
CA TYR A 92 -15.28 -3.69 3.56
C TYR A 92 -13.99 -4.27 4.17
N GLY A 93 -13.12 -3.42 4.70
CA GLY A 93 -11.87 -3.86 5.31
C GLY A 93 -12.10 -4.77 6.50
N TYR A 94 -13.06 -4.43 7.33
CA TYR A 94 -13.46 -5.24 8.49
C TYR A 94 -13.97 -6.62 8.07
N ALA A 95 -14.90 -6.66 7.12
CA ALA A 95 -15.46 -7.92 6.61
C ALA A 95 -14.39 -8.78 5.91
N HIS A 96 -13.53 -8.17 5.12
CA HIS A 96 -12.44 -8.85 4.43
C HIS A 96 -11.43 -9.47 5.41
N ALA A 97 -11.04 -8.72 6.43
CA ALA A 97 -10.14 -9.22 7.47
C ALA A 97 -10.76 -10.38 8.25
N LYS A 98 -12.05 -10.27 8.57
CA LYS A 98 -12.79 -11.33 9.25
C LYS A 98 -12.88 -12.60 8.41
N TRP A 99 -13.13 -12.45 7.11
CA TRP A 99 -13.15 -13.57 6.18
C TRP A 99 -11.79 -14.26 6.04
N ALA A 100 -10.71 -13.50 6.04
CA ALA A 100 -9.34 -14.01 5.91
C ALA A 100 -8.71 -14.45 7.25
N MET A 101 -9.44 -14.36 8.35
CA MET A 101 -8.90 -14.62 9.69
C MET A 101 -8.36 -16.04 9.86
N ASP A 102 -9.03 -17.03 9.30
CA ASP A 102 -8.58 -18.41 9.40
C ASP A 102 -7.25 -18.65 8.68
N ASP A 103 -7.08 -18.05 7.51
CA ASP A 103 -5.83 -18.11 6.76
C ASP A 103 -4.70 -17.40 7.51
N LEU A 104 -5.00 -16.26 8.14
CA LEU A 104 -4.05 -15.54 8.97
C LEU A 104 -3.59 -16.39 10.16
N LYS A 105 -4.52 -17.05 10.84
CA LYS A 105 -4.20 -17.94 11.97
C LYS A 105 -3.31 -19.09 11.52
N LYS A 106 -3.59 -19.70 10.37
CA LYS A 106 -2.74 -20.75 9.80
C LYS A 106 -1.33 -20.25 9.51
N TYR A 107 -1.22 -19.06 8.95
CA TYR A 107 0.08 -18.42 8.71
C TYR A 107 0.86 -18.20 10.00
N LEU A 108 0.21 -17.70 11.05
CA LEU A 108 0.86 -17.42 12.33
C LEU A 108 1.32 -18.68 13.07
N CYS A 109 0.64 -19.80 12.84
CA CYS A 109 0.96 -21.09 13.49
C CYS A 109 2.04 -21.90 12.79
N LYS A 110 2.54 -21.46 11.64
CA LYS A 110 3.59 -22.15 10.90
C LYS A 110 4.96 -22.08 11.56
#